data_f6a6fa0443b40e91ca401ca0eb983c52
#
_entry.id   f6a6fa0443b40e91ca401ca0eb983c52
#
_cell.length_a   1.000
_cell.length_b   1.000
_cell.length_c   1.000
_cell.angle_alpha   90.00
_cell.angle_beta   90.00
_cell.angle_gamma   90.00
#
_symmetry.space_group_name_H-M   'P 1'
#
loop_
_entity.id
_entity.type
_entity.pdbx_description
1 polymer ?
#
loop_
_entity_poly.entity_id
_entity_poly.type
_entity_poly.pdbx_seq_one_letter_code
_entity_poly.pdbx_strand_id
1 'polypeptide(L)'
;MRGQMIALLAGVAIGATVFQGLHAQGTKPKAYTVSELEIVDPSAQATYLPAARKAIEAAHGHALRTTAGRVFPIEGVAAPKSVALVEWDSLDDAVAFYKSKPWTELAPQRDKATRVIRRYIVEAEM
;
A
#
# COMPACT_ATOMS: atom_id res chain seq x y z
N MET A 1 -35.24 -6.66 -41.53
CA MET A 1 -34.69 -7.81 -40.80
C MET A 1 -33.17 -7.74 -40.66
N ARG A 2 -32.45 -7.55 -41.76
CA ARG A 2 -30.96 -7.49 -41.67
C ARG A 2 -30.45 -6.34 -40.86
N GLY A 3 -31.06 -5.16 -40.96
CA GLY A 3 -30.66 -3.99 -40.18
C GLY A 3 -30.88 -4.15 -38.69
N GLN A 4 -31.94 -4.82 -38.27
CA GLN A 4 -32.24 -5.09 -36.87
C GLN A 4 -31.25 -6.07 -36.27
N MET A 5 -30.82 -7.08 -37.01
CA MET A 5 -29.80 -8.03 -36.55
C MET A 5 -28.45 -7.37 -36.35
N ILE A 6 -28.05 -6.48 -37.24
CA ILE A 6 -26.81 -5.74 -37.16
C ILE A 6 -26.80 -4.81 -35.92
N ALA A 7 -27.93 -4.14 -35.67
CA ALA A 7 -28.07 -3.27 -34.50
C ALA A 7 -27.96 -4.04 -33.19
N LEU A 8 -28.55 -5.24 -33.11
CA LEU A 8 -28.45 -6.11 -31.94
C LEU A 8 -27.00 -6.54 -31.66
N LEU A 9 -26.28 -6.94 -32.70
CA LEU A 9 -24.90 -7.35 -32.58
C LEU A 9 -24.00 -6.19 -32.11
N ALA A 10 -24.22 -5.00 -32.66
CA ALA A 10 -23.50 -3.81 -32.24
C ALA A 10 -23.77 -3.45 -30.75
N GLY A 11 -25.01 -3.57 -30.32
CA GLY A 11 -25.38 -3.32 -28.92
C GLY A 11 -24.73 -4.28 -27.96
N VAL A 12 -24.67 -5.55 -28.28
CA VAL A 12 -24.01 -6.57 -27.45
C VAL A 12 -22.49 -6.29 -27.34
N ALA A 13 -21.86 -5.95 -28.47
CA ALA A 13 -20.43 -5.65 -28.47
C ALA A 13 -20.09 -4.42 -27.62
N ILE A 14 -20.87 -3.36 -27.70
CA ILE A 14 -20.71 -2.15 -26.90
C ILE A 14 -20.88 -2.47 -25.41
N GLY A 15 -21.89 -3.24 -25.04
CA GLY A 15 -22.14 -3.64 -23.67
C GLY A 15 -20.99 -4.45 -23.09
N ALA A 16 -20.45 -5.39 -23.83
CA ALA A 16 -19.32 -6.20 -23.40
C ALA A 16 -18.06 -5.35 -23.20
N THR A 17 -17.80 -4.40 -24.08
CA THR A 17 -16.64 -3.49 -23.98
C THR A 17 -16.74 -2.61 -22.74
N VAL A 18 -17.89 -2.02 -22.46
CA VAL A 18 -18.11 -1.18 -21.28
C VAL A 18 -17.92 -1.99 -20.00
N PHE A 19 -18.47 -3.20 -19.95
CA PHE A 19 -18.31 -4.08 -18.79
C PHE A 19 -16.85 -4.43 -18.53
N GLN A 20 -16.09 -4.77 -19.56
CA GLN A 20 -14.67 -5.07 -19.44
C GLN A 20 -13.87 -3.84 -18.97
N GLY A 21 -14.19 -2.66 -19.47
CA GLY A 21 -13.55 -1.42 -19.06
C GLY A 21 -13.76 -1.12 -17.57
N LEU A 22 -14.99 -1.26 -17.10
CA LEU A 22 -15.31 -1.06 -15.68
C LEU A 22 -14.60 -2.09 -14.80
N HIS A 23 -14.58 -3.34 -15.21
CA HIS A 23 -13.90 -4.40 -14.50
C HIS A 23 -12.38 -4.14 -14.44
N ALA A 24 -11.76 -3.73 -15.53
CA ALA A 24 -10.35 -3.39 -15.59
C ALA A 24 -10.00 -2.22 -14.67
N GLN A 25 -10.85 -1.19 -14.59
CA GLN A 25 -10.66 -0.06 -13.69
C GLN A 25 -10.74 -0.47 -12.21
N GLY A 26 -11.57 -1.49 -11.89
CA GLY A 26 -11.73 -2.00 -10.54
C GLY A 26 -10.67 -3.03 -10.14
N THR A 27 -9.77 -3.42 -11.05
CA THR A 27 -8.84 -4.53 -10.83
C THR A 27 -7.37 -4.12 -10.74
N LYS A 28 -7.07 -2.85 -10.51
CA LYS A 28 -5.67 -2.47 -10.21
C LYS A 28 -5.19 -3.26 -9.00
N PRO A 29 -4.01 -3.89 -9.09
CA PRO A 29 -3.46 -4.59 -7.93
C PRO A 29 -3.26 -3.61 -6.78
N LYS A 30 -3.57 -4.06 -5.58
CA LYS A 30 -3.20 -3.31 -4.38
C LYS A 30 -1.70 -3.39 -4.18
N ALA A 31 -1.16 -2.44 -3.46
CA ALA A 31 0.25 -2.44 -3.10
C ALA A 31 0.40 -2.38 -1.59
N TYR A 32 1.47 -2.96 -1.11
CA TYR A 32 1.77 -3.03 0.32
C TYR A 32 3.19 -2.56 0.56
N THR A 33 3.35 -1.57 1.42
CA THR A 33 4.68 -1.25 1.94
C THR A 33 5.00 -2.23 3.05
N VAL A 34 6.17 -2.83 2.97
CA VAL A 34 6.72 -3.69 4.01
C VAL A 34 7.96 -2.99 4.56
N SER A 35 7.94 -2.67 5.84
CA SER A 35 9.07 -2.03 6.52
C SER A 35 9.58 -2.96 7.60
N GLU A 36 10.81 -3.40 7.47
CA GLU A 36 11.51 -4.22 8.47
C GLU A 36 12.35 -3.27 9.32
N LEU A 37 12.05 -3.21 10.60
CA LEU A 37 12.50 -2.13 11.48
C LEU A 37 13.11 -2.67 12.76
N GLU A 38 13.98 -1.83 13.35
CA GLU A 38 14.33 -1.91 14.76
C GLU A 38 13.87 -0.62 15.44
N ILE A 39 13.19 -0.74 16.57
CA ILE A 39 12.82 0.41 17.38
C ILE A 39 14.02 0.74 18.25
N VAL A 40 14.64 1.91 18.04
CA VAL A 40 15.84 2.31 18.78
C VAL A 40 15.51 3.20 19.98
N ASP A 41 14.39 3.91 19.93
CA ASP A 41 13.90 4.75 21.03
C ASP A 41 12.38 4.61 21.13
N PRO A 42 11.86 3.84 22.09
CA PRO A 42 10.41 3.67 22.25
C PRO A 42 9.63 4.95 22.50
N SER A 43 10.23 5.91 23.19
CA SER A 43 9.62 7.22 23.46
C SER A 43 9.47 8.03 22.19
N ALA A 44 10.53 8.09 21.37
CA ALA A 44 10.49 8.74 20.06
C ALA A 44 9.50 8.04 19.12
N GLN A 45 9.43 6.72 19.18
CA GLN A 45 8.48 5.92 18.39
C GLN A 45 7.03 6.28 18.75
N ALA A 46 6.73 6.43 20.03
CA ALA A 46 5.39 6.81 20.49
C ALA A 46 4.95 8.17 19.96
N THR A 47 5.87 9.10 19.76
CA THR A 47 5.62 10.42 19.18
C THR A 47 5.53 10.36 17.65
N TYR A 48 6.39 9.57 17.02
CA TYR A 48 6.46 9.45 15.56
C TYR A 48 5.25 8.74 14.96
N LEU A 49 4.78 7.66 15.57
CA LEU A 49 3.72 6.81 15.01
C LEU A 49 2.42 7.56 14.70
N PRO A 50 1.88 8.41 15.58
CA PRO A 50 0.66 9.15 15.25
C PRO A 50 0.84 10.09 14.06
N ALA A 51 1.99 10.75 13.96
CA ALA A 51 2.30 11.65 12.85
C ALA A 51 2.42 10.89 11.52
N ALA A 52 3.11 9.75 11.53
CA ALA A 52 3.25 8.90 10.35
C ALA A 52 1.90 8.34 9.90
N ARG A 53 1.10 7.85 10.83
CA ARG A 53 -0.23 7.32 10.54
C ARG A 53 -1.15 8.38 9.93
N LYS A 54 -1.13 9.60 10.48
CA LYS A 54 -1.92 10.71 9.97
C LYS A 54 -1.52 11.06 8.52
N ALA A 55 -0.23 11.09 8.23
CA ALA A 55 0.26 11.36 6.88
C ALA A 55 -0.15 10.26 5.88
N ILE A 56 -0.05 9.00 6.29
CA ILE A 56 -0.45 7.84 5.49
C ILE A 56 -1.95 7.89 5.18
N GLU A 57 -2.78 8.12 6.18
CA GLU A 57 -4.24 8.19 6.04
C GLU A 57 -4.67 9.35 5.14
N ALA A 58 -4.01 10.50 5.24
CA ALA A 58 -4.27 11.65 4.39
C ALA A 58 -3.95 11.35 2.90
N ALA A 59 -3.05 10.43 2.64
CA ALA A 59 -2.70 9.95 1.30
C ALA A 59 -3.49 8.69 0.90
N HIS A 60 -4.53 8.34 1.65
CA HIS A 60 -5.41 7.18 1.40
C HIS A 60 -4.73 5.82 1.59
N GLY A 61 -3.63 5.78 2.32
CA GLY A 61 -3.01 4.53 2.77
C GLY A 61 -3.69 4.01 4.03
N HIS A 62 -3.58 2.72 4.27
CA HIS A 62 -4.11 2.05 5.45
C HIS A 62 -2.98 1.35 6.19
N ALA A 63 -2.53 1.95 7.29
CA ALA A 63 -1.54 1.32 8.15
C ALA A 63 -2.19 0.15 8.90
N LEU A 64 -1.67 -1.05 8.68
CA LEU A 64 -2.14 -2.23 9.39
C LEU A 64 -1.55 -2.22 10.80
N ARG A 65 -2.30 -2.74 11.76
CA ARG A 65 -1.78 -2.91 13.11
C ARG A 65 -1.06 -4.25 13.19
N THR A 66 0.26 -4.20 13.21
CA THR A 66 1.09 -5.38 13.48
C THR A 66 1.22 -5.51 14.99
N THR A 67 0.28 -6.18 15.60
CA THR A 67 0.05 -6.23 17.05
C THR A 67 1.32 -6.52 17.84
N ALA A 68 1.73 -5.59 18.68
CA ALA A 68 2.90 -5.70 19.54
C ALA A 68 4.20 -6.10 18.82
N GLY A 69 4.24 -5.94 17.50
CA GLY A 69 5.42 -6.23 16.70
C GLY A 69 5.85 -7.70 16.70
N ARG A 70 4.93 -8.63 17.00
CA ARG A 70 5.28 -10.05 17.05
C ARG A 70 5.56 -10.59 15.66
N VAL A 71 6.77 -11.11 15.46
CA VAL A 71 7.21 -11.75 14.23
C VAL A 71 7.68 -13.16 14.58
N PHE A 72 7.11 -14.16 13.93
CA PHE A 72 7.50 -15.55 14.13
C PHE A 72 8.30 -16.03 12.93
N PRO A 73 9.60 -16.34 13.09
CA PRO A 73 10.43 -16.81 11.99
C PRO A 73 10.07 -18.24 11.62
N ILE A 74 10.04 -18.54 10.34
CA ILE A 74 9.83 -19.90 9.83
C ILE A 74 11.13 -20.50 9.36
N GLU A 75 11.85 -19.80 8.47
CA GLU A 75 13.12 -20.29 7.92
C GLU A 75 13.89 -19.14 7.27
N GLY A 76 15.15 -19.36 6.97
CA GLY A 76 16.02 -18.39 6.29
C GLY A 76 16.84 -17.57 7.28
N VAL A 77 17.27 -16.39 6.85
CA VAL A 77 18.03 -15.46 7.69
C VAL A 77 17.16 -14.95 8.86
N ALA A 78 17.81 -14.41 9.88
CA ALA A 78 17.12 -13.93 11.06
C ALA A 78 16.00 -12.93 10.68
N ALA A 79 14.79 -13.14 11.23
CA ALA A 79 13.67 -12.26 11.00
C ALA A 79 13.87 -10.92 11.72
N PRO A 80 13.33 -9.82 11.18
CA PRO A 80 13.36 -8.54 11.89
C PRO A 80 12.50 -8.60 13.15
N LYS A 81 12.80 -7.76 14.11
CA LYS A 81 12.03 -7.69 15.37
C LYS A 81 10.67 -7.04 15.17
N SER A 82 10.59 -6.10 14.24
CA SER A 82 9.36 -5.37 13.96
C SER A 82 9.14 -5.24 12.46
N VAL A 83 7.88 -5.39 12.05
CA VAL A 83 7.46 -5.20 10.66
C VAL A 83 6.26 -4.25 10.66
N ALA A 84 6.33 -3.20 9.85
CA ALA A 84 5.20 -2.32 9.59
C ALA A 84 4.65 -2.57 8.20
N LEU A 85 3.34 -2.58 8.08
CA LEU A 85 2.63 -2.84 6.83
C LEU A 85 1.65 -1.71 6.53
N VAL A 86 1.67 -1.21 5.30
CA VAL A 86 0.70 -0.22 4.83
C VAL A 86 0.10 -0.71 3.53
N GLU A 87 -1.23 -0.73 3.46
CA GLU A 87 -1.95 -1.06 2.24
C GLU A 87 -2.25 0.21 1.44
N TRP A 88 -2.10 0.14 0.12
CA TRP A 88 -2.38 1.20 -0.84
C TRP A 88 -3.26 0.68 -1.96
N ASP A 89 -4.06 1.55 -2.55
CA ASP A 89 -4.92 1.16 -3.68
C ASP A 89 -4.13 0.78 -4.93
N SER A 90 -2.91 1.31 -5.08
CA SER A 90 -2.03 0.99 -6.20
C SER A 90 -0.56 1.22 -5.85
N LEU A 91 0.33 0.66 -6.66
CA LEU A 91 1.77 0.90 -6.56
C LEU A 91 2.08 2.39 -6.79
N ASP A 92 1.43 3.01 -7.76
CA ASP A 92 1.66 4.42 -8.07
C ASP A 92 1.32 5.34 -6.90
N ASP A 93 0.22 5.05 -6.20
CA ASP A 93 -0.17 5.80 -5.00
C ASP A 93 0.85 5.65 -3.88
N ALA A 94 1.33 4.45 -3.66
CA ALA A 94 2.37 4.19 -2.66
C ALA A 94 3.65 4.96 -2.99
N VAL A 95 4.15 4.84 -4.22
CA VAL A 95 5.37 5.52 -4.66
C VAL A 95 5.22 7.04 -4.52
N ALA A 96 4.08 7.59 -4.92
CA ALA A 96 3.80 9.03 -4.80
C ALA A 96 3.90 9.49 -3.34
N PHE A 97 3.37 8.72 -2.40
CA PHE A 97 3.44 9.04 -0.98
C PHE A 97 4.89 9.14 -0.48
N TYR A 98 5.72 8.16 -0.80
CA TYR A 98 7.12 8.13 -0.33
C TYR A 98 8.00 9.20 -0.97
N LYS A 99 7.55 9.81 -2.07
CA LYS A 99 8.19 10.98 -2.69
C LYS A 99 7.60 12.30 -2.21
N SER A 100 6.53 12.28 -1.43
CA SER A 100 5.82 13.48 -0.99
C SER A 100 6.48 14.15 0.22
N LYS A 101 6.20 15.44 0.39
CA LYS A 101 6.65 16.20 1.56
C LYS A 101 6.17 15.65 2.89
N PRO A 102 4.88 15.26 3.04
CA PRO A 102 4.43 14.70 4.31
C PRO A 102 5.26 13.52 4.80
N TRP A 103 5.79 12.72 3.91
CA TRP A 103 6.68 11.62 4.27
C TRP A 103 8.12 12.10 4.54
N THR A 104 8.68 12.89 3.60
CA THR A 104 10.09 13.30 3.69
C THR A 104 10.36 14.21 4.87
N GLU A 105 9.40 15.05 5.25
CA GLU A 105 9.52 15.93 6.42
C GLU A 105 9.53 15.19 7.76
N LEU A 106 9.06 13.95 7.79
CA LEU A 106 9.09 13.11 8.99
C LEU A 106 10.44 12.42 9.22
N ALA A 107 11.39 12.56 8.30
CA ALA A 107 12.67 11.86 8.39
C ALA A 107 13.43 12.10 9.72
N PRO A 108 13.55 13.33 10.25
CA PRO A 108 14.24 13.53 11.53
C PRO A 108 13.59 12.78 12.69
N GLN A 109 12.26 12.76 12.75
CA GLN A 109 11.52 12.03 13.81
C GLN A 109 11.67 10.53 13.62
N ARG A 110 11.55 10.06 12.40
CA ARG A 110 11.69 8.65 12.03
C ARG A 110 13.06 8.11 12.41
N ASP A 111 14.11 8.86 12.09
CA ASP A 111 15.49 8.44 12.32
C ASP A 111 15.84 8.36 13.82
N LYS A 112 15.18 9.15 14.65
CA LYS A 112 15.31 9.05 16.11
C LYS A 112 14.61 7.83 16.68
N ALA A 113 13.48 7.45 16.06
CA ALA A 113 12.61 6.40 16.59
C ALA A 113 13.04 5.01 16.14
N THR A 114 13.45 4.87 14.87
CA THR A 114 13.67 3.56 14.25
C THR A 114 14.91 3.54 13.40
N ARG A 115 15.46 2.33 13.28
CA ARG A 115 16.45 2.01 12.26
C ARG A 115 15.77 1.12 11.22
N VAL A 116 15.75 1.55 9.96
CA VAL A 116 15.16 0.78 8.87
C VAL A 116 16.19 -0.24 8.36
N ILE A 117 15.82 -1.51 8.42
CA ILE A 117 16.62 -2.59 7.83
C ILE A 117 16.38 -2.58 6.32
N ARG A 118 15.12 -2.64 5.92
CA ARG A 118 14.68 -2.42 4.53
C ARG A 118 13.22 -2.00 4.51
N ARG A 119 12.88 -1.25 3.45
CA ARG A 119 11.52 -0.82 3.19
C ARG A 119 11.27 -0.93 1.70
N TYR A 120 10.24 -1.62 1.32
CA TYR A 120 9.91 -1.86 -0.08
C TYR A 120 8.39 -1.94 -0.25
N ILE A 121 7.96 -1.83 -1.49
CA ILE A 121 6.56 -1.93 -1.86
C ILE A 121 6.41 -3.16 -2.75
N VAL A 122 5.38 -3.96 -2.48
CA VAL A 122 5.04 -5.13 -3.29
C VAL A 122 3.59 -5.01 -3.77
N GLU A 123 3.37 -5.27 -5.05
CA GLU A 123 2.01 -5.43 -5.58
C GLU A 123 1.51 -6.83 -5.25
N ALA A 124 0.22 -6.95 -4.93
CA ALA A 124 -0.41 -8.23 -4.69
C ALA A 124 -1.81 -8.26 -5.27
N GLU A 125 -2.12 -9.33 -5.98
CA GLU A 125 -3.45 -9.64 -6.49
C GLU A 125 -4.02 -10.84 -5.73
N MET A 126 -5.35 -10.84 -5.53
CA MET A 126 -6.03 -12.00 -4.98
C MET A 126 -6.69 -12.82 -6.07
#